data_c6884e3e1abe40fe2df4d13bca111aea
#
_entry.id   c6884e3e1abe40fe2df4d13bca111aea
#
_cell.length_a   1.000
_cell.length_b   1.000
_cell.length_c   1.000
_cell.angle_alpha   90.00
_cell.angle_beta   90.00
_cell.angle_gamma   90.00
#
_symmetry.space_group_name_H-M   'P 1'
#
loop_
_entity.id
_entity.type
_entity.pdbx_description
1 polymer ?
#
loop_
_entity_poly.entity_id
_entity_poly.type
_entity_poly.pdbx_seq_one_letter_code
_entity_poly.pdbx_strand_id
1 'polypeptide(L)'
;MIKFGPSGNSIAFNQAGFSKSEDSASWVKNLGLTCFEYSFGRGVNLSDEKAVSIGNAFKENGVEISVHAPYYINFANPEEENAVKSYNYILQSALKVKLMGGKRIVFHPASQGKMSREKAVELTIKRLENLRDIIYGNGLNDLIYCPETMGKLGQIGTIEEITKFCKIDKIYTPCVDFGHINAREFGSLKTEQDYLDRLSFMIDELGYEKMKNFHIHFSKIEYSAKGEVRHLTFEDDHYGPDFTPLASALKKLDLSPYIICESAGTQDKDALNMQNIYYGN
;
A
#
# COMPACT_ATOMS: atom_id res chain seq x y z
N MET A 1 2.12 13.73 11.17
CA MET A 1 3.58 13.52 11.00
C MET A 1 3.77 12.38 10.04
N ILE A 2 4.64 12.54 9.05
CA ILE A 2 5.00 11.49 8.09
C ILE A 2 5.60 10.26 8.79
N LYS A 3 5.34 9.08 8.27
CA LYS A 3 5.78 7.81 8.84
C LYS A 3 6.54 6.99 7.80
N PHE A 4 7.54 6.26 8.26
CA PHE A 4 8.36 5.37 7.42
C PHE A 4 8.45 3.99 8.05
N GLY A 5 8.36 2.96 7.20
CA GLY A 5 8.50 1.58 7.63
C GLY A 5 8.58 0.58 6.48
N PRO A 6 8.90 -0.68 6.77
CA PRO A 6 8.97 -1.75 5.79
C PRO A 6 7.64 -2.47 5.58
N SER A 7 7.48 -3.09 4.40
CA SER A 7 6.49 -4.12 4.10
C SER A 7 7.06 -5.48 4.48
N GLY A 8 6.61 -6.03 5.60
CA GLY A 8 7.10 -7.30 6.12
C GLY A 8 8.54 -7.27 6.65
N ASN A 9 9.06 -8.45 6.95
CA ASN A 9 10.40 -8.64 7.52
C ASN A 9 11.47 -8.77 6.45
N SER A 10 12.59 -8.09 6.65
CA SER A 10 13.76 -8.12 5.75
C SER A 10 14.59 -9.40 5.90
N ILE A 11 15.53 -9.58 4.99
CA ILE A 11 16.56 -10.63 5.11
C ILE A 11 17.40 -10.40 6.37
N ALA A 12 17.74 -9.15 6.70
CA ALA A 12 18.54 -8.81 7.88
C ALA A 12 17.85 -9.18 9.20
N PHE A 13 16.51 -8.98 9.29
CA PHE A 13 15.72 -9.44 10.43
C PHE A 13 15.89 -10.94 10.69
N ASN A 14 15.77 -11.77 9.67
CA ASN A 14 15.92 -13.21 9.78
C ASN A 14 17.37 -13.61 10.09
N GLN A 15 18.36 -12.96 9.49
CA GLN A 15 19.79 -13.18 9.75
C GLN A 15 20.19 -12.83 11.19
N ALA A 16 19.50 -11.86 11.81
CA ALA A 16 19.67 -11.52 13.22
C ALA A 16 19.04 -12.55 14.19
N GLY A 17 18.44 -13.62 13.66
CA GLY A 17 17.86 -14.72 14.46
C GLY A 17 16.41 -14.48 14.88
N PHE A 18 15.76 -13.42 14.42
CA PHE A 18 14.35 -13.17 14.67
C PHE A 18 13.47 -13.95 13.69
N SER A 19 12.30 -14.38 14.15
CA SER A 19 11.36 -15.15 13.31
C SER A 19 9.89 -14.90 13.64
N LYS A 20 9.60 -14.33 14.81
CA LYS A 20 8.22 -14.09 15.24
C LYS A 20 7.74 -12.73 14.74
N SER A 21 6.49 -12.64 14.32
CA SER A 21 5.89 -11.38 13.87
C SER A 21 5.87 -10.30 14.96
N GLU A 22 5.83 -10.68 16.25
CA GLU A 22 5.92 -9.74 17.36
C GLU A 22 7.29 -9.05 17.46
N ASP A 23 8.35 -9.76 17.09
CA ASP A 23 9.73 -9.24 17.13
C ASP A 23 9.92 -8.09 16.11
N SER A 24 9.10 -8.05 15.07
CA SER A 24 9.12 -6.98 14.05
C SER A 24 8.91 -5.60 14.65
N ALA A 25 8.11 -5.50 15.72
CA ALA A 25 7.84 -4.22 16.38
C ALA A 25 9.11 -3.62 17.00
N SER A 26 9.84 -4.40 17.77
CA SER A 26 11.11 -3.95 18.39
C SER A 26 12.21 -3.74 17.34
N TRP A 27 12.28 -4.57 16.29
CA TRP A 27 13.21 -4.41 15.18
C TRP A 27 13.02 -3.06 14.48
N VAL A 28 11.81 -2.76 14.06
CA VAL A 28 11.44 -1.50 13.38
C VAL A 28 11.72 -0.30 14.29
N LYS A 29 11.34 -0.40 15.58
CA LYS A 29 11.62 0.65 16.58
C LYS A 29 13.11 0.92 16.74
N ASN A 30 13.93 -0.12 16.82
CA ASN A 30 15.38 0.01 17.00
C ASN A 30 16.07 0.65 15.79
N LEU A 31 15.50 0.56 14.60
CA LEU A 31 15.92 1.27 13.40
C LEU A 31 15.47 2.75 13.38
N GLY A 32 14.64 3.17 14.35
CA GLY A 32 14.07 4.52 14.37
C GLY A 32 12.89 4.72 13.40
N LEU A 33 12.35 3.63 12.84
CA LEU A 33 11.17 3.64 11.99
C LEU A 33 9.88 3.65 12.82
N THR A 34 8.76 4.08 12.24
CA THR A 34 7.55 4.40 12.99
C THR A 34 6.30 3.67 12.53
N CYS A 35 6.39 2.93 11.43
CA CYS A 35 5.29 2.09 10.95
C CYS A 35 5.79 0.77 10.34
N PHE A 36 4.87 -0.15 10.12
CA PHE A 36 5.13 -1.48 9.55
C PHE A 36 3.87 -1.96 8.82
N GLU A 37 4.03 -2.64 7.71
CA GLU A 37 2.93 -3.28 7.02
C GLU A 37 3.03 -4.80 7.10
N TYR A 38 1.98 -5.43 7.66
CA TYR A 38 1.87 -6.88 7.73
C TYR A 38 1.17 -7.43 6.49
N SER A 39 1.84 -8.27 5.71
CA SER A 39 1.27 -8.87 4.50
C SER A 39 0.59 -10.21 4.78
N PHE A 40 -0.67 -10.35 4.38
CA PHE A 40 -1.39 -11.63 4.43
C PHE A 40 -1.06 -12.57 3.26
N GLY A 41 -0.39 -12.08 2.22
CA GLY A 41 0.11 -12.89 1.11
C GLY A 41 -0.98 -13.74 0.45
N ARG A 42 -1.00 -15.05 0.77
CA ARG A 42 -1.92 -16.03 0.15
C ARG A 42 -3.24 -16.25 0.91
N GLY A 43 -3.49 -15.54 1.99
CA GLY A 43 -4.73 -15.67 2.76
C GLY A 43 -4.58 -15.23 4.20
N VAL A 44 -5.70 -14.92 4.85
CA VAL A 44 -5.73 -14.43 6.23
C VAL A 44 -5.72 -15.62 7.21
N ASN A 45 -4.57 -16.27 7.31
CA ASN A 45 -4.38 -17.47 8.16
C ASN A 45 -3.80 -17.12 9.55
N LEU A 46 -4.34 -16.09 10.18
CA LEU A 46 -3.90 -15.59 11.47
C LEU A 46 -5.02 -15.76 12.50
N SER A 47 -4.74 -16.41 13.66
CA SER A 47 -5.74 -16.49 14.73
C SER A 47 -5.96 -15.12 15.39
N ASP A 48 -7.10 -14.94 16.07
CA ASP A 48 -7.43 -13.69 16.75
C ASP A 48 -6.45 -13.41 17.89
N GLU A 49 -6.08 -14.44 18.66
CA GLU A 49 -5.12 -14.34 19.76
C GLU A 49 -3.74 -13.89 19.24
N LYS A 50 -3.33 -14.43 18.08
CA LYS A 50 -2.05 -14.03 17.47
C LYS A 50 -2.09 -12.61 16.95
N ALA A 51 -3.21 -12.18 16.35
CA ALA A 51 -3.39 -10.78 15.92
C ALA A 51 -3.31 -9.81 17.11
N VAL A 52 -3.96 -10.13 18.22
CA VAL A 52 -3.88 -9.34 19.47
C VAL A 52 -2.45 -9.32 20.02
N SER A 53 -1.76 -10.47 20.04
CA SER A 53 -0.36 -10.56 20.49
C SER A 53 0.56 -9.65 19.67
N ILE A 54 0.46 -9.70 18.35
CA ILE A 54 1.21 -8.81 17.44
C ILE A 54 0.86 -7.35 17.75
N GLY A 55 -0.43 -7.01 17.82
CA GLY A 55 -0.89 -5.65 18.09
C GLY A 55 -0.34 -5.08 19.40
N ASN A 56 -0.31 -5.88 20.46
CA ASN A 56 0.28 -5.47 21.74
C ASN A 56 1.77 -5.15 21.61
N ALA A 57 2.54 -6.00 20.92
CA ALA A 57 3.96 -5.75 20.67
C ALA A 57 4.19 -4.43 19.91
N PHE A 58 3.39 -4.16 18.86
CA PHE A 58 3.49 -2.91 18.11
C PHE A 58 3.10 -1.69 18.95
N LYS A 59 2.04 -1.79 19.73
CA LYS A 59 1.60 -0.72 20.66
C LYS A 59 2.65 -0.40 21.71
N GLU A 60 3.25 -1.42 22.34
CA GLU A 60 4.30 -1.27 23.36
C GLU A 60 5.56 -0.60 22.79
N ASN A 61 5.88 -0.84 21.54
CA ASN A 61 7.02 -0.21 20.86
C ASN A 61 6.69 1.15 20.22
N GLY A 62 5.42 1.58 20.22
CA GLY A 62 4.99 2.85 19.61
C GLY A 62 5.13 2.87 18.09
N VAL A 63 5.06 1.69 17.44
CA VAL A 63 5.10 1.51 15.98
C VAL A 63 3.67 1.27 15.49
N GLU A 64 3.24 2.02 14.49
CA GLU A 64 1.92 1.79 13.89
C GLU A 64 1.95 0.62 12.92
N ILE A 65 0.84 -0.13 12.84
CA ILE A 65 0.71 -1.28 11.95
C ILE A 65 -0.41 -1.06 10.93
N SER A 66 -0.12 -1.34 9.67
CA SER A 66 -1.08 -1.54 8.58
C SER A 66 -1.06 -2.99 8.12
N VAL A 67 -2.01 -3.38 7.28
CA VAL A 67 -2.01 -4.70 6.66
C VAL A 67 -2.18 -4.58 5.16
N HIS A 68 -1.49 -5.46 4.42
CA HIS A 68 -1.76 -5.72 3.01
C HIS A 68 -2.65 -6.96 2.89
N ALA A 69 -3.81 -6.81 2.27
CA ALA A 69 -4.75 -7.89 2.04
C ALA A 69 -4.19 -8.92 1.03
N PRO A 70 -4.73 -10.16 0.99
CA PRO A 70 -4.25 -11.17 0.04
C PRO A 70 -4.30 -10.71 -1.42
N TYR A 71 -3.26 -11.01 -2.18
CA TYR A 71 -3.13 -10.57 -3.58
C TYR A 71 -4.09 -11.26 -4.56
N TYR A 72 -4.94 -12.18 -4.08
CA TYR A 72 -5.99 -12.83 -4.90
C TYR A 72 -7.25 -11.98 -5.11
N ILE A 73 -7.34 -10.81 -4.46
CA ILE A 73 -8.48 -9.89 -4.63
C ILE A 73 -8.55 -9.43 -6.09
N ASN A 74 -9.75 -9.54 -6.66
CA ASN A 74 -10.03 -9.09 -8.02
C ASN A 74 -11.50 -8.70 -8.17
N PHE A 75 -11.79 -7.42 -8.00
CA PHE A 75 -13.15 -6.89 -8.14
C PHE A 75 -13.63 -6.77 -9.60
N ALA A 76 -12.79 -7.03 -10.60
CA ALA A 76 -13.19 -7.15 -12.00
C ALA A 76 -13.41 -8.60 -12.46
N ASN A 77 -13.36 -9.60 -11.55
CA ASN A 77 -13.62 -10.98 -11.95
C ASN A 77 -15.08 -11.13 -12.38
N PRO A 78 -15.40 -11.68 -13.58
CA PRO A 78 -16.77 -11.82 -14.05
C PRO A 78 -17.62 -12.76 -13.18
N GLU A 79 -17.00 -13.73 -12.53
CA GLU A 79 -17.66 -14.71 -11.70
C GLU A 79 -18.02 -14.13 -10.31
N GLU A 80 -19.30 -14.11 -9.95
CA GLU A 80 -19.76 -13.53 -8.69
C GLU A 80 -19.18 -14.24 -7.46
N GLU A 81 -18.98 -15.55 -7.53
CA GLU A 81 -18.35 -16.34 -6.46
C GLU A 81 -16.94 -15.80 -6.12
N ASN A 82 -16.16 -15.38 -7.12
CA ASN A 82 -14.83 -14.83 -6.91
C ASN A 82 -14.87 -13.39 -6.37
N ALA A 83 -15.93 -12.64 -6.69
CA ALA A 83 -16.17 -11.35 -6.05
C ALA A 83 -16.49 -11.52 -4.56
N VAL A 84 -17.32 -12.49 -4.21
CA VAL A 84 -17.63 -12.83 -2.80
C VAL A 84 -16.36 -13.22 -2.04
N LYS A 85 -15.47 -14.01 -2.64
CA LYS A 85 -14.15 -14.32 -2.05
C LYS A 85 -13.33 -13.05 -1.80
N SER A 86 -13.34 -12.11 -2.75
CA SER A 86 -12.62 -10.83 -2.60
C SER A 86 -13.19 -10.00 -1.44
N TYR A 87 -14.52 -9.92 -1.29
CA TYR A 87 -15.14 -9.27 -0.13
C TYR A 87 -14.71 -9.92 1.19
N ASN A 88 -14.73 -11.26 1.25
CA ASN A 88 -14.32 -12.00 2.44
C ASN A 88 -12.86 -11.75 2.82
N TYR A 89 -11.93 -11.66 1.86
CA TYR A 89 -10.54 -11.33 2.13
C TYR A 89 -10.41 -9.92 2.74
N ILE A 90 -11.13 -8.94 2.24
CA ILE A 90 -11.13 -7.58 2.81
C ILE A 90 -11.69 -7.59 4.24
N LEU A 91 -12.84 -8.25 4.47
CA LEU A 91 -13.45 -8.31 5.81
C LEU A 91 -12.55 -9.01 6.82
N GLN A 92 -11.94 -10.14 6.44
CA GLN A 92 -11.00 -10.85 7.29
C GLN A 92 -9.77 -9.98 7.62
N SER A 93 -9.21 -9.29 6.62
CA SER A 93 -8.09 -8.37 6.82
C SER A 93 -8.46 -7.21 7.75
N ALA A 94 -9.67 -6.66 7.58
CA ALA A 94 -10.20 -5.59 8.41
C ALA A 94 -10.38 -6.02 9.88
N LEU A 95 -10.91 -7.20 10.13
CA LEU A 95 -11.04 -7.75 11.48
C LEU A 95 -9.66 -7.94 12.13
N LYS A 96 -8.69 -8.47 11.37
CA LYS A 96 -7.34 -8.70 11.90
C LYS A 96 -6.58 -7.40 12.20
N VAL A 97 -6.62 -6.42 11.28
CA VAL A 97 -5.96 -5.13 11.53
C VAL A 97 -6.58 -4.41 12.74
N LYS A 98 -7.90 -4.53 12.92
CA LYS A 98 -8.59 -3.96 14.10
C LYS A 98 -8.13 -4.61 15.39
N LEU A 99 -7.97 -5.94 15.42
CA LEU A 99 -7.38 -6.68 16.57
C LEU A 99 -5.92 -6.30 16.81
N MET A 100 -5.16 -6.01 15.78
CA MET A 100 -3.79 -5.50 15.86
C MET A 100 -3.71 -4.03 16.34
N GLY A 101 -4.83 -3.31 16.44
CA GLY A 101 -4.85 -1.88 16.77
C GLY A 101 -4.45 -0.97 15.61
N GLY A 102 -4.29 -1.52 14.41
CA GLY A 102 -4.08 -0.78 13.17
C GLY A 102 -5.38 -0.27 12.56
N LYS A 103 -5.27 0.51 11.48
CA LYS A 103 -6.44 1.12 10.83
C LYS A 103 -6.45 1.01 9.31
N ARG A 104 -5.36 0.62 8.66
CA ARG A 104 -5.21 0.67 7.21
C ARG A 104 -5.14 -0.72 6.60
N ILE A 105 -5.90 -0.93 5.53
CA ILE A 105 -5.93 -2.15 4.74
C ILE A 105 -5.60 -1.77 3.29
N VAL A 106 -4.41 -2.13 2.83
CA VAL A 106 -4.01 -1.99 1.43
C VAL A 106 -4.48 -3.21 0.64
N PHE A 107 -4.91 -3.01 -0.59
CA PHE A 107 -5.33 -4.09 -1.46
C PHE A 107 -5.21 -3.76 -2.95
N HIS A 108 -4.88 -4.76 -3.76
CA HIS A 108 -4.95 -4.69 -5.22
C HIS A 108 -6.42 -4.69 -5.66
N PRO A 109 -6.90 -3.70 -6.43
CA PRO A 109 -8.33 -3.63 -6.72
C PRO A 109 -8.79 -4.67 -7.74
N ALA A 110 -8.07 -4.83 -8.87
CA ALA A 110 -8.54 -5.71 -9.93
C ALA A 110 -7.50 -6.02 -11.01
N SER A 111 -7.80 -7.06 -11.80
CA SER A 111 -7.17 -7.36 -13.07
C SER A 111 -8.19 -7.31 -14.19
N GLN A 112 -7.84 -6.72 -15.33
CA GLN A 112 -8.71 -6.56 -16.49
C GLN A 112 -9.17 -7.92 -17.06
N GLY A 113 -8.31 -8.93 -17.03
CA GLY A 113 -8.61 -10.24 -17.63
C GLY A 113 -8.86 -10.14 -19.13
N LYS A 114 -9.99 -10.72 -19.59
CA LYS A 114 -10.40 -10.71 -21.00
C LYS A 114 -11.42 -9.61 -21.35
N MET A 115 -11.82 -8.79 -20.38
CA MET A 115 -12.78 -7.69 -20.60
C MET A 115 -12.10 -6.47 -21.21
N SER A 116 -12.89 -5.56 -21.79
CA SER A 116 -12.37 -4.20 -22.06
C SER A 116 -12.04 -3.51 -20.74
N ARG A 117 -11.10 -2.56 -20.77
CA ARG A 117 -10.69 -1.84 -19.58
C ARG A 117 -11.84 -1.09 -18.94
N GLU A 118 -12.67 -0.44 -19.75
CA GLU A 118 -13.83 0.32 -19.30
C GLU A 118 -14.79 -0.58 -18.51
N LYS A 119 -15.13 -1.75 -19.05
CA LYS A 119 -16.01 -2.72 -18.36
C LYS A 119 -15.40 -3.24 -17.06
N ALA A 120 -14.09 -3.49 -17.03
CA ALA A 120 -13.40 -3.92 -15.82
C ALA A 120 -13.42 -2.83 -14.74
N VAL A 121 -13.22 -1.57 -15.11
CA VAL A 121 -13.30 -0.42 -14.20
C VAL A 121 -14.74 -0.24 -13.67
N GLU A 122 -15.75 -0.26 -14.55
CA GLU A 122 -17.17 -0.14 -14.17
C GLU A 122 -17.57 -1.24 -13.17
N LEU A 123 -17.18 -2.49 -13.45
CA LEU A 123 -17.46 -3.60 -12.56
C LEU A 123 -16.74 -3.47 -11.21
N THR A 124 -15.49 -2.98 -11.22
CA THR A 124 -14.74 -2.71 -10.00
C THR A 124 -15.44 -1.64 -9.16
N ILE A 125 -15.87 -0.52 -9.76
CA ILE A 125 -16.62 0.54 -9.06
C ILE A 125 -17.88 -0.03 -8.41
N LYS A 126 -18.72 -0.72 -9.17
CA LYS A 126 -19.94 -1.32 -8.65
C LYS A 126 -19.70 -2.24 -7.45
N ARG A 127 -18.62 -3.03 -7.50
CA ARG A 127 -18.25 -3.94 -6.40
C ARG A 127 -17.63 -3.24 -5.21
N LEU A 128 -16.91 -2.16 -5.42
CA LEU A 128 -16.43 -1.32 -4.31
C LEU A 128 -17.59 -0.59 -3.61
N GLU A 129 -18.64 -0.21 -4.34
CA GLU A 129 -19.89 0.29 -3.75
C GLU A 129 -20.57 -0.78 -2.88
N ASN A 130 -20.68 -2.01 -3.39
CA ASN A 130 -21.22 -3.15 -2.60
C ASN A 130 -20.32 -3.44 -1.39
N LEU A 131 -18.99 -3.43 -1.55
CA LEU A 131 -18.05 -3.62 -0.45
C LEU A 131 -18.21 -2.54 0.62
N ARG A 132 -18.40 -1.29 0.24
CA ARG A 132 -18.72 -0.19 1.18
C ARG A 132 -19.93 -0.55 2.04
N ASP A 133 -21.04 -0.97 1.41
CA ASP A 133 -22.26 -1.29 2.13
C ASP A 133 -22.06 -2.49 3.09
N ILE A 134 -21.28 -3.49 2.67
CA ILE A 134 -20.89 -4.63 3.51
C ILE A 134 -20.03 -4.14 4.71
N ILE A 135 -19.06 -3.27 4.49
CA ILE A 135 -18.20 -2.69 5.53
C ILE A 135 -19.04 -1.94 6.57
N TYR A 136 -19.96 -1.09 6.12
CA TYR A 136 -20.86 -0.35 7.01
C TYR A 136 -21.77 -1.31 7.79
N GLY A 137 -22.33 -2.31 7.14
CA GLY A 137 -23.18 -3.34 7.77
C GLY A 137 -22.47 -4.18 8.83
N ASN A 138 -21.14 -4.29 8.76
CA ASN A 138 -20.30 -4.99 9.74
C ASN A 138 -19.67 -4.06 10.81
N GLY A 139 -19.94 -2.76 10.80
CA GLY A 139 -19.38 -1.81 11.76
C GLY A 139 -17.86 -1.65 11.65
N LEU A 140 -17.31 -1.76 10.42
CA LEU A 140 -15.87 -1.66 10.11
C LEU A 140 -15.53 -0.35 9.37
N ASN A 141 -16.45 0.61 9.35
CA ASN A 141 -16.30 1.90 8.66
C ASN A 141 -15.45 2.93 9.43
N ASP A 142 -14.88 2.55 10.56
CA ASP A 142 -13.83 3.26 11.31
C ASP A 142 -12.41 2.96 10.81
N LEU A 143 -12.28 2.05 9.84
CA LEU A 143 -11.04 1.67 9.18
C LEU A 143 -10.87 2.40 7.83
N ILE A 144 -9.64 2.38 7.30
CA ILE A 144 -9.25 3.02 6.05
C ILE A 144 -8.89 1.92 5.05
N TYR A 145 -9.56 1.91 3.93
CA TYR A 145 -9.36 0.93 2.85
C TYR A 145 -8.59 1.60 1.72
N CYS A 146 -7.42 1.05 1.40
CA CYS A 146 -6.46 1.69 0.51
C CYS A 146 -6.32 0.89 -0.80
N PRO A 147 -7.15 1.16 -1.83
CA PRO A 147 -6.91 0.59 -3.15
C PRO A 147 -5.58 1.10 -3.71
N GLU A 148 -4.78 0.20 -4.25
CA GLU A 148 -3.40 0.46 -4.65
C GLU A 148 -3.26 0.71 -6.15
N THR A 149 -2.37 1.66 -6.53
CA THR A 149 -1.95 1.82 -7.93
C THR A 149 -1.09 0.64 -8.36
N MET A 150 -1.31 0.14 -9.59
CA MET A 150 -0.76 -1.15 -10.06
C MET A 150 0.26 -0.99 -11.19
N GLY A 151 1.33 -1.78 -11.13
CA GLY A 151 2.46 -1.69 -12.05
C GLY A 151 2.29 -2.44 -13.39
N LYS A 152 1.51 -3.54 -13.42
CA LYS A 152 1.28 -4.31 -14.66
C LYS A 152 0.19 -3.68 -15.52
N LEU A 153 0.39 -3.61 -16.83
CA LEU A 153 -0.58 -2.99 -17.76
C LEU A 153 -1.96 -3.66 -17.73
N GLY A 154 -2.01 -4.97 -17.49
CA GLY A 154 -3.27 -5.73 -17.39
C GLY A 154 -3.98 -5.61 -16.06
N GLN A 155 -3.40 -4.95 -15.06
CA GLN A 155 -4.06 -4.67 -13.78
C GLN A 155 -4.79 -3.33 -13.84
N ILE A 156 -5.93 -3.25 -13.16
CA ILE A 156 -6.70 -2.02 -12.95
C ILE A 156 -6.10 -1.29 -11.75
N GLY A 157 -5.71 -0.06 -11.92
CA GLY A 157 -5.05 0.73 -10.87
C GLY A 157 -4.11 1.81 -11.43
N THR A 158 -4.53 2.55 -12.48
CA THR A 158 -3.87 3.83 -12.80
C THR A 158 -4.23 4.86 -11.74
N ILE A 159 -3.54 5.99 -11.71
CA ILE A 159 -3.86 7.11 -10.79
C ILE A 159 -5.31 7.54 -10.95
N GLU A 160 -5.80 7.68 -12.19
CA GLU A 160 -7.16 8.09 -12.49
C GLU A 160 -8.19 7.06 -12.03
N GLU A 161 -7.87 5.77 -12.16
CA GLU A 161 -8.75 4.68 -11.71
C GLU A 161 -8.83 4.62 -10.19
N ILE A 162 -7.70 4.67 -9.51
CA ILE A 162 -7.65 4.69 -8.03
C ILE A 162 -8.35 5.95 -7.49
N THR A 163 -8.16 7.10 -8.13
CA THR A 163 -8.87 8.32 -7.80
C THR A 163 -10.39 8.14 -7.90
N LYS A 164 -10.89 7.52 -8.97
CA LYS A 164 -12.32 7.20 -9.12
C LYS A 164 -12.81 6.28 -7.99
N PHE A 165 -12.04 5.27 -7.62
CA PHE A 165 -12.40 4.35 -6.53
C PHE A 165 -12.46 5.06 -5.18
N CYS A 166 -11.54 5.97 -4.92
CA CYS A 166 -11.52 6.74 -3.67
C CYS A 166 -12.61 7.83 -3.58
N LYS A 167 -13.28 8.16 -4.69
CA LYS A 167 -14.46 9.03 -4.70
C LYS A 167 -15.75 8.35 -4.26
N ILE A 168 -15.79 7.01 -4.25
CA ILE A 168 -16.99 6.25 -3.89
C ILE A 168 -17.42 6.54 -2.45
N ASP A 169 -16.47 6.59 -1.53
CA ASP A 169 -16.75 6.87 -0.12
C ASP A 169 -15.51 7.41 0.63
N LYS A 170 -15.75 8.00 1.80
CA LYS A 170 -14.70 8.53 2.68
C LYS A 170 -13.78 7.45 3.26
N ILE A 171 -14.24 6.19 3.34
CA ILE A 171 -13.44 5.06 3.85
C ILE A 171 -12.32 4.67 2.88
N TYR A 172 -12.44 5.01 1.60
CA TYR A 172 -11.43 4.75 0.60
C TYR A 172 -10.41 5.89 0.54
N THR A 173 -9.15 5.57 0.81
CA THR A 173 -8.01 6.49 0.70
C THR A 173 -6.95 5.82 -0.19
N PRO A 174 -6.34 6.50 -1.14
CA PRO A 174 -5.43 5.84 -2.07
C PRO A 174 -4.19 5.27 -1.38
N CYS A 175 -3.75 4.10 -1.83
CA CYS A 175 -2.36 3.67 -1.74
C CYS A 175 -1.68 3.98 -3.08
N VAL A 176 -0.73 4.89 -3.07
CA VAL A 176 0.01 5.28 -4.27
C VAL A 176 1.37 4.59 -4.24
N ASP A 177 1.52 3.51 -5.02
CA ASP A 177 2.81 2.90 -5.25
C ASP A 177 3.51 3.60 -6.41
N PHE A 178 4.53 4.38 -6.10
CA PHE A 178 5.29 5.13 -7.09
C PHE A 178 6.25 4.25 -7.89
N GLY A 179 6.69 3.12 -7.36
CA GLY A 179 7.40 2.10 -8.10
C GLY A 179 6.53 1.50 -9.20
N HIS A 180 5.29 1.13 -8.86
CA HIS A 180 4.29 0.63 -9.81
C HIS A 180 3.98 1.64 -10.92
N ILE A 181 3.75 2.92 -10.57
CA ILE A 181 3.51 3.99 -11.54
C ILE A 181 4.70 4.10 -12.50
N ASN A 182 5.92 4.20 -11.94
CA ASN A 182 7.13 4.32 -12.75
C ASN A 182 7.32 3.12 -13.70
N ALA A 183 7.06 1.90 -13.21
CA ALA A 183 7.17 0.69 -14.02
C ALA A 183 6.11 0.63 -15.11
N ARG A 184 4.85 1.00 -14.80
CA ARG A 184 3.74 1.04 -15.74
C ARG A 184 3.95 2.06 -16.85
N GLU A 185 4.56 3.19 -16.51
CA GLU A 185 4.83 4.32 -17.41
C GLU A 185 6.27 4.32 -17.96
N PHE A 186 6.96 3.18 -17.86
CA PHE A 186 8.29 2.94 -18.44
C PHE A 186 9.36 3.97 -18.04
N GLY A 187 9.40 4.34 -16.75
CA GLY A 187 10.40 5.24 -16.22
C GLY A 187 10.00 6.73 -16.29
N SER A 188 8.73 7.04 -16.02
CA SER A 188 8.20 8.42 -16.10
C SER A 188 8.56 9.31 -14.91
N LEU A 189 8.90 8.73 -13.75
CA LEU A 189 9.15 9.47 -12.51
C LEU A 189 10.63 9.81 -12.36
N LYS A 190 11.06 10.98 -12.82
CA LYS A 190 12.46 11.42 -12.83
C LYS A 190 12.71 12.69 -12.03
N THR A 191 11.75 13.61 -12.03
CA THR A 191 11.89 14.95 -11.46
C THR A 191 10.83 15.20 -10.39
N GLU A 192 11.06 16.21 -9.53
CA GLU A 192 10.05 16.68 -8.56
C GLU A 192 8.72 17.00 -9.25
N GLN A 193 8.76 17.62 -10.44
CA GLN A 193 7.55 18.01 -11.17
C GLN A 193 6.71 16.80 -11.56
N ASP A 194 7.32 15.67 -11.91
CA ASP A 194 6.58 14.45 -12.25
C ASP A 194 5.73 13.95 -11.07
N TYR A 195 6.21 14.09 -9.84
CA TYR A 195 5.45 13.76 -8.63
C TYR A 195 4.42 14.83 -8.28
N LEU A 196 4.78 16.11 -8.39
CA LEU A 196 3.86 17.22 -8.14
C LEU A 196 2.63 17.14 -9.02
N ASP A 197 2.79 16.87 -10.31
CA ASP A 197 1.67 16.77 -11.25
C ASP A 197 0.66 15.67 -10.83
N ARG A 198 1.16 14.50 -10.45
CA ARG A 198 0.33 13.39 -10.04
C ARG A 198 -0.35 13.62 -8.69
N LEU A 199 0.41 14.13 -7.72
CA LEU A 199 -0.12 14.43 -6.39
C LEU A 199 -1.12 15.60 -6.43
N SER A 200 -0.85 16.65 -7.20
CA SER A 200 -1.77 17.77 -7.38
C SER A 200 -3.07 17.33 -8.03
N PHE A 201 -3.01 16.52 -9.10
CA PHE A 201 -4.20 15.92 -9.70
C PHE A 201 -5.06 15.18 -8.66
N MET A 202 -4.44 14.34 -7.82
CA MET A 202 -5.18 13.59 -6.80
C MET A 202 -5.72 14.50 -5.69
N ILE A 203 -4.99 15.56 -5.32
CA ILE A 203 -5.47 16.56 -4.35
C ILE A 203 -6.68 17.31 -4.91
N ASP A 204 -6.65 17.74 -6.16
CA ASP A 204 -7.75 18.43 -6.82
C ASP A 204 -9.01 17.57 -6.90
N GLU A 205 -8.85 16.29 -7.13
CA GLU A 205 -9.95 15.33 -7.32
C GLU A 205 -10.53 14.76 -6.01
N LEU A 206 -9.70 14.56 -4.98
CA LEU A 206 -10.06 13.88 -3.72
C LEU A 206 -10.14 14.84 -2.53
N GLY A 207 -9.59 16.03 -2.65
CA GLY A 207 -9.43 17.00 -1.58
C GLY A 207 -8.17 16.80 -0.75
N TYR A 208 -7.61 17.92 -0.28
CA TYR A 208 -6.36 17.96 0.49
C TYR A 208 -6.42 17.11 1.77
N GLU A 209 -7.52 17.15 2.51
CA GLU A 209 -7.65 16.41 3.78
C GLU A 209 -7.56 14.89 3.61
N LYS A 210 -8.10 14.34 2.51
CA LYS A 210 -7.97 12.91 2.19
C LYS A 210 -6.53 12.58 1.79
N MET A 211 -5.87 13.44 1.03
CA MET A 211 -4.51 13.24 0.55
C MET A 211 -3.44 13.56 1.60
N LYS A 212 -3.73 14.37 2.61
CA LYS A 212 -2.74 14.79 3.62
C LYS A 212 -2.04 13.61 4.29
N ASN A 213 -2.78 12.54 4.57
CA ASN A 213 -2.29 11.34 5.27
C ASN A 213 -2.52 10.06 4.46
N PHE A 214 -2.44 10.11 3.14
CA PHE A 214 -2.64 8.95 2.29
C PHE A 214 -1.57 7.86 2.49
N HIS A 215 -1.70 6.74 1.83
CA HIS A 215 -0.74 5.63 1.91
C HIS A 215 0.19 5.65 0.69
N ILE A 216 1.46 5.39 0.90
CA ILE A 216 2.47 5.26 -0.16
C ILE A 216 3.16 3.92 -0.03
N HIS A 217 3.28 3.20 -1.14
CA HIS A 217 4.30 2.19 -1.35
C HIS A 217 5.43 2.75 -2.21
N PHE A 218 6.64 2.32 -1.92
CA PHE A 218 7.81 2.75 -2.67
C PHE A 218 8.89 1.68 -2.73
N SER A 219 9.35 1.40 -3.94
CA SER A 219 10.57 0.64 -4.22
C SER A 219 11.05 0.95 -5.63
N LYS A 220 12.28 0.61 -5.96
CA LYS A 220 12.69 0.51 -7.36
C LYS A 220 12.08 -0.75 -7.97
N ILE A 221 11.66 -0.69 -9.22
CA ILE A 221 10.97 -1.80 -9.90
C ILE A 221 11.56 -2.03 -11.29
N GLU A 222 11.96 -3.27 -11.56
CA GLU A 222 12.26 -3.73 -12.91
C GLU A 222 10.96 -3.79 -13.72
N TYR A 223 11.00 -3.31 -14.95
CA TYR A 223 9.86 -3.34 -15.86
C TYR A 223 10.20 -3.79 -17.26
N SER A 224 9.22 -4.27 -17.98
CA SER A 224 9.26 -4.70 -19.37
C SER A 224 8.15 -4.03 -20.17
N ALA A 225 7.99 -4.38 -21.45
CA ALA A 225 6.86 -3.91 -22.27
C ALA A 225 5.46 -4.27 -21.71
N LYS A 226 5.37 -5.08 -20.65
CA LYS A 226 4.13 -5.43 -19.95
C LYS A 226 3.96 -4.67 -18.60
N GLY A 227 4.84 -3.72 -18.32
CA GLY A 227 4.93 -3.03 -17.04
C GLY A 227 5.81 -3.78 -16.04
N GLU A 228 5.47 -3.73 -14.77
CA GLU A 228 6.18 -4.32 -13.64
C GLU A 228 6.58 -5.78 -13.84
N VAL A 229 7.83 -6.09 -13.48
CA VAL A 229 8.39 -7.46 -13.43
C VAL A 229 8.61 -7.88 -11.97
N ARG A 230 9.39 -7.10 -11.20
CA ARG A 230 9.69 -7.38 -9.78
C ARG A 230 10.21 -6.14 -9.06
N HIS A 231 10.03 -6.12 -7.75
CA HIS A 231 10.65 -5.15 -6.86
C HIS A 231 12.17 -5.39 -6.78
N LEU A 232 12.91 -4.29 -6.70
CA LEU A 232 14.36 -4.25 -6.56
C LEU A 232 14.73 -3.60 -5.22
N THR A 233 16.01 -3.38 -5.00
CA THR A 233 16.54 -2.64 -3.84
C THR A 233 17.02 -1.25 -4.28
N PHE A 234 17.30 -0.36 -3.34
CA PHE A 234 17.86 0.97 -3.65
C PHE A 234 19.28 0.90 -4.22
N GLU A 235 19.94 -0.24 -4.09
CA GLU A 235 21.26 -0.48 -4.68
C GLU A 235 21.23 -0.68 -6.21
N ASP A 236 20.04 -0.93 -6.80
CA ASP A 236 19.90 -1.00 -8.25
C ASP A 236 20.13 0.40 -8.87
N ASP A 237 20.97 0.46 -9.91
CA ASP A 237 21.33 1.69 -10.61
C ASP A 237 20.71 1.83 -12.01
N HIS A 238 20.00 0.80 -12.46
CA HIS A 238 19.40 0.75 -13.80
C HIS A 238 17.93 1.18 -13.78
N TYR A 239 17.17 0.75 -12.79
CA TYR A 239 15.75 1.07 -12.66
C TYR A 239 15.50 2.06 -11.51
N GLY A 240 14.43 2.84 -11.67
CA GLY A 240 13.92 3.77 -10.66
C GLY A 240 12.58 3.29 -10.07
N PRO A 241 11.87 4.20 -9.44
CA PRO A 241 12.20 5.62 -9.29
C PRO A 241 13.18 5.90 -8.14
N ASP A 242 13.74 7.12 -8.10
CA ASP A 242 14.46 7.62 -6.94
C ASP A 242 13.53 8.33 -5.96
N PHE A 243 13.84 8.21 -4.65
CA PHE A 243 12.99 8.76 -3.61
C PHE A 243 13.16 10.28 -3.39
N THR A 244 14.33 10.84 -3.70
CA THR A 244 14.63 12.26 -3.45
C THR A 244 13.62 13.24 -4.08
N PRO A 245 13.22 13.08 -5.36
CA PRO A 245 12.22 13.95 -5.96
C PRO A 245 10.84 13.84 -5.28
N LEU A 246 10.45 12.64 -4.85
CA LEU A 246 9.20 12.44 -4.10
C LEU A 246 9.26 13.14 -2.74
N ALA A 247 10.36 13.00 -2.01
CA ALA A 247 10.55 13.65 -0.72
C ALA A 247 10.42 15.19 -0.82
N SER A 248 10.96 15.78 -1.88
CA SER A 248 10.82 17.22 -2.18
C SER A 248 9.35 17.60 -2.45
N ALA A 249 8.66 16.85 -3.31
CA ALA A 249 7.25 17.08 -3.64
C ALA A 249 6.34 16.98 -2.41
N LEU A 250 6.55 15.98 -1.54
CA LEU A 250 5.79 15.81 -0.29
C LEU A 250 5.96 17.01 0.66
N LYS A 251 7.19 17.52 0.81
CA LYS A 251 7.46 18.72 1.61
C LYS A 251 6.76 19.96 1.03
N LYS A 252 6.85 20.15 -0.28
CA LYS A 252 6.27 21.30 -0.97
C LYS A 252 4.75 21.34 -0.88
N LEU A 253 4.09 20.19 -0.87
CA LEU A 253 2.65 20.06 -0.75
C LEU A 253 2.16 19.91 0.71
N ASP A 254 3.05 19.96 1.69
CA ASP A 254 2.76 19.75 3.13
C ASP A 254 2.00 18.44 3.40
N LEU A 255 2.38 17.36 2.71
CA LEU A 255 1.78 16.04 2.88
C LEU A 255 2.53 15.23 3.94
N SER A 256 1.80 14.45 4.71
CA SER A 256 2.34 13.62 5.79
C SER A 256 1.87 12.16 5.67
N PRO A 257 2.17 11.49 4.54
CA PRO A 257 1.69 10.14 4.27
C PRO A 257 2.29 9.08 5.19
N TYR A 258 1.70 7.90 5.08
CA TYR A 258 2.21 6.64 5.59
C TYR A 258 3.05 5.99 4.49
N ILE A 259 4.37 5.87 4.65
CA ILE A 259 5.28 5.40 3.60
C ILE A 259 5.82 4.03 3.97
N ILE A 260 5.54 3.06 3.13
CA ILE A 260 5.98 1.68 3.26
C ILE A 260 6.95 1.34 2.13
N CYS A 261 8.10 0.79 2.50
CA CYS A 261 9.11 0.31 1.56
C CYS A 261 8.87 -1.14 1.19
N GLU A 262 8.85 -1.43 -0.12
CA GLU A 262 8.64 -2.77 -0.67
C GLU A 262 9.90 -3.33 -1.38
N SER A 263 11.08 -2.83 -1.06
CA SER A 263 12.33 -3.35 -1.63
C SER A 263 12.52 -4.84 -1.34
N ALA A 264 13.06 -5.56 -2.31
CA ALA A 264 13.23 -7.02 -2.24
C ALA A 264 14.28 -7.45 -1.21
N GLY A 265 13.85 -7.68 0.03
CA GLY A 265 14.69 -8.20 1.12
C GLY A 265 15.49 -7.16 1.91
N THR A 266 15.55 -5.90 1.46
CA THR A 266 16.22 -4.78 2.16
C THR A 266 15.25 -3.68 2.58
N GLN A 267 13.95 -3.99 2.65
CA GLN A 267 12.88 -3.02 2.85
C GLN A 267 13.00 -2.20 4.14
N ASP A 268 13.61 -2.74 5.19
CA ASP A 268 13.89 -2.00 6.43
C ASP A 268 15.05 -1.01 6.29
N LYS A 269 16.16 -1.43 5.66
CA LYS A 269 17.31 -0.57 5.33
C LYS A 269 16.89 0.55 4.37
N ASP A 270 16.13 0.21 3.34
CA ASP A 270 15.69 1.18 2.34
C ASP A 270 14.62 2.12 2.89
N ALA A 271 13.74 1.67 3.81
CA ALA A 271 12.83 2.54 4.56
C ALA A 271 13.58 3.55 5.42
N LEU A 272 14.67 3.14 6.09
CA LEU A 272 15.54 4.05 6.84
C LEU A 272 16.24 5.05 5.91
N ASN A 273 16.67 4.61 4.73
CA ASN A 273 17.26 5.49 3.73
C ASN A 273 16.25 6.54 3.24
N MET A 274 14.99 6.16 2.97
CA MET A 274 13.93 7.12 2.63
C MET A 274 13.72 8.15 3.76
N GLN A 275 13.69 7.70 5.02
CA GLN A 275 13.54 8.58 6.19
C GLN A 275 14.70 9.58 6.27
N ASN A 276 15.94 9.12 6.08
CA ASN A 276 17.14 9.98 6.09
C ASN A 276 17.09 11.01 4.95
N ILE A 277 16.77 10.61 3.73
CA ILE A 277 16.59 11.53 2.58
C ILE A 277 15.51 12.58 2.90
N TYR A 278 14.40 12.19 3.49
CA TYR A 278 13.32 13.12 3.81
C TYR A 278 13.73 14.15 4.87
N TYR A 279 14.44 13.73 5.91
CA TYR A 279 14.87 14.66 6.98
C TYR A 279 16.19 15.38 6.68
N GLY A 280 16.95 14.96 5.66
CA GLY A 280 18.25 15.55 5.28
C GLY A 280 19.38 15.13 6.21
N ASN A 281 19.34 13.89 6.69
CA ASN A 281 20.34 13.28 7.57
C ASN A 281 21.38 12.50 6.76
#